data_a8824cad288123f561d3c66424644b38
#
_entry.id   a8824cad288123f561d3c66424644b38
#
_cell.length_a   1.000
_cell.length_b   1.000
_cell.length_c   1.000
_cell.angle_alpha   90.00
_cell.angle_beta   90.00
_cell.angle_gamma   90.00
#
_symmetry.space_group_name_H-M   'P 1'
#
loop_
_entity.id
_entity.type
_entity.pdbx_description
1 polymer ?
#
loop_
_entity_poly.entity_id
_entity_poly.type
_entity_poly.pdbx_seq_one_letter_code
_entity_poly.pdbx_strand_id
1 'polypeptide(L)'
;VRRPASVLVVLAAVAVFAAGCDSSKPGEKIVLPLPTTVIGTVPTTPSVAVPAAYLHGDPTAGKQVFETAGCKSCHTLKDAGATGTVGPNLDQVKPPLSRVVPQVLNGGTTMPPFKGTLSTKQIADVSAYVVKATGGNPNG
;
A
#
# COMPACT_ATOMS: atom_id res chain seq x y z
N VAL A 1 49.12 -32.41 -39.13
CA VAL A 1 48.42 -33.15 -38.09
C VAL A 1 49.22 -33.06 -36.80
N ARG A 2 48.96 -32.11 -35.92
CA ARG A 2 49.59 -32.00 -34.58
C ARG A 2 48.47 -31.74 -33.59
N ARG A 3 48.20 -32.70 -32.70
CA ARG A 3 47.33 -32.55 -31.51
C ARG A 3 48.17 -31.94 -30.38
N PRO A 4 47.76 -30.87 -29.71
CA PRO A 4 48.40 -30.41 -28.49
C PRO A 4 47.85 -31.18 -27.29
N ALA A 5 48.75 -31.68 -26.49
CA ALA A 5 48.58 -32.22 -25.15
C ALA A 5 48.40 -31.07 -24.16
N SER A 6 47.17 -30.68 -23.85
CA SER A 6 46.89 -29.64 -22.85
C SER A 6 45.56 -29.82 -22.11
N VAL A 7 45.08 -31.04 -21.96
CA VAL A 7 43.79 -31.35 -21.30
C VAL A 7 43.98 -32.09 -19.95
N LEU A 8 45.19 -32.21 -19.41
CA LEU A 8 45.44 -33.11 -18.26
C LEU A 8 45.92 -32.39 -16.97
N VAL A 9 45.76 -31.08 -16.83
CA VAL A 9 46.18 -30.34 -15.62
C VAL A 9 45.04 -29.68 -14.84
N VAL A 10 43.79 -29.79 -15.24
CA VAL A 10 42.67 -29.07 -14.57
C VAL A 10 41.81 -29.99 -13.66
N LEU A 11 42.15 -31.25 -13.45
CA LEU A 11 41.36 -32.21 -12.68
C LEU A 11 41.90 -32.52 -11.25
N ALA A 12 42.85 -31.78 -10.71
CA ALA A 12 43.45 -32.07 -9.41
C ALA A 12 43.21 -31.01 -8.32
N ALA A 13 42.29 -30.04 -8.51
CA ALA A 13 42.12 -28.93 -7.55
C ALA A 13 40.70 -28.75 -7.00
N VAL A 14 39.85 -29.76 -7.03
CA VAL A 14 38.43 -29.66 -6.55
C VAL A 14 38.12 -30.63 -5.38
N ALA A 15 39.09 -31.13 -4.66
CA ALA A 15 38.86 -32.12 -3.60
C ALA A 15 39.26 -31.69 -2.18
N VAL A 16 39.23 -30.40 -1.81
CA VAL A 16 39.63 -29.95 -0.45
C VAL A 16 38.61 -29.02 0.25
N PHE A 17 37.39 -28.84 -0.23
CA PHE A 17 36.41 -28.00 0.48
C PHE A 17 35.13 -28.76 0.90
N ALA A 18 35.29 -29.96 1.45
CA ALA A 18 34.17 -30.71 2.03
C ALA A 18 34.52 -31.24 3.43
N ALA A 19 34.98 -30.34 4.34
CA ALA A 19 35.08 -30.71 5.75
C ALA A 19 34.91 -29.44 6.60
N GLY A 20 33.72 -29.21 7.10
CA GLY A 20 33.55 -28.19 8.12
C GLY A 20 32.19 -27.49 8.15
N CYS A 21 31.15 -28.21 8.50
CA CYS A 21 29.98 -27.69 9.24
C CYS A 21 29.20 -28.86 9.81
N ASP A 22 29.82 -29.59 10.72
CA ASP A 22 29.10 -30.40 11.67
C ASP A 22 29.00 -29.60 12.95
N SER A 23 27.88 -28.95 13.15
CA SER A 23 27.45 -28.37 14.41
C SER A 23 26.08 -28.87 14.77
N SER A 24 25.93 -30.21 14.72
CA SER A 24 24.82 -30.89 15.39
C SER A 24 25.18 -31.04 16.87
N LYS A 25 24.92 -30.01 17.67
CA LYS A 25 24.77 -30.18 19.11
C LYS A 25 23.32 -30.60 19.38
N PRO A 26 23.06 -31.85 19.76
CA PRO A 26 21.73 -32.23 20.19
C PRO A 26 21.53 -31.73 21.62
N GLY A 27 20.51 -30.92 21.85
CA GLY A 27 19.90 -30.81 23.14
C GLY A 27 20.07 -29.52 23.92
N GLU A 28 19.84 -28.41 23.35
CA GLU A 28 19.41 -27.26 24.16
C GLU A 28 18.04 -26.78 23.66
N LYS A 29 17.00 -27.42 24.23
CA LYS A 29 15.66 -26.85 24.17
C LYS A 29 15.69 -25.55 24.96
N ILE A 30 15.90 -24.43 24.26
CA ILE A 30 15.59 -23.11 24.82
C ILE A 30 14.07 -23.06 24.92
N VAL A 31 13.54 -23.50 26.05
CA VAL A 31 12.16 -23.23 26.43
C VAL A 31 12.15 -21.78 26.86
N LEU A 32 11.96 -20.89 25.90
CA LEU A 32 11.57 -19.51 26.19
C LEU A 32 10.23 -19.59 26.90
N PRO A 33 10.11 -19.11 28.15
CA PRO A 33 8.80 -19.02 28.78
C PRO A 33 7.95 -18.11 27.91
N LEU A 34 6.88 -18.66 27.31
CA LEU A 34 5.87 -17.82 26.69
C LEU A 34 5.37 -16.86 27.77
N PRO A 35 5.39 -15.55 27.54
CA PRO A 35 4.75 -14.63 28.46
C PRO A 35 3.26 -14.95 28.47
N THR A 36 2.81 -15.50 29.59
CA THR A 36 1.42 -15.94 29.80
C THR A 36 0.45 -14.76 29.92
N THR A 37 0.96 -13.54 29.93
CA THR A 37 0.11 -12.34 30.05
C THR A 37 0.74 -11.22 29.23
N VAL A 38 0.22 -10.99 28.04
CA VAL A 38 0.46 -9.75 27.32
C VAL A 38 -0.49 -8.71 27.92
N ILE A 39 -0.06 -8.08 29.03
CA ILE A 39 -0.72 -6.88 29.55
C ILE A 39 -0.14 -5.70 28.73
N GLY A 40 -0.64 -5.55 27.54
CA GLY A 40 -0.42 -4.39 26.69
C GLY A 40 -1.69 -4.16 25.91
N THR A 41 -2.36 -3.04 26.13
CA THR A 41 -3.32 -2.53 25.17
C THR A 41 -2.54 -2.39 23.85
N VAL A 42 -2.90 -3.20 22.85
CA VAL A 42 -2.43 -2.96 21.47
C VAL A 42 -2.68 -1.47 21.22
N PRO A 43 -1.66 -0.67 20.85
CA PRO A 43 -1.92 0.70 20.45
C PRO A 43 -2.89 0.60 19.28
N THR A 44 -4.17 0.87 19.54
CA THR A 44 -5.14 1.06 18.47
C THR A 44 -4.58 2.24 17.70
N THR A 45 -4.07 2.00 16.49
CA THR A 45 -3.68 3.08 15.58
C THR A 45 -4.85 4.06 15.62
N PRO A 46 -4.65 5.33 15.99
CA PRO A 46 -5.77 6.25 16.10
C PRO A 46 -6.46 6.24 14.73
N SER A 47 -7.65 5.65 14.68
CA SER A 47 -8.52 5.79 13.53
C SER A 47 -8.77 7.29 13.42
N VAL A 48 -8.18 7.92 12.41
CA VAL A 48 -8.41 9.34 12.15
C VAL A 48 -9.90 9.46 11.87
N ALA A 49 -10.65 9.88 12.89
CA ALA A 49 -12.08 10.03 12.78
C ALA A 49 -12.36 11.06 11.67
N VAL A 50 -13.17 10.67 10.69
CA VAL A 50 -13.59 11.60 9.63
C VAL A 50 -14.48 12.66 10.29
N PRO A 51 -14.16 13.95 10.15
CA PRO A 51 -15.03 14.99 10.71
C PRO A 51 -16.45 14.89 10.13
N ALA A 52 -17.47 15.11 10.97
CA ALA A 52 -18.88 14.94 10.58
C ALA A 52 -19.27 15.70 9.30
N ALA A 53 -18.62 16.84 9.04
CA ALA A 53 -18.85 17.65 7.85
C ALA A 53 -18.50 16.93 6.51
N TYR A 54 -17.75 15.83 6.56
CA TYR A 54 -17.34 15.03 5.38
C TYR A 54 -17.98 13.65 5.34
N LEU A 55 -18.84 13.34 6.31
CA LEU A 55 -19.69 12.15 6.26
C LEU A 55 -20.91 12.43 5.35
N HIS A 56 -21.50 11.40 4.82
CA HIS A 56 -22.71 11.48 4.00
C HIS A 56 -22.58 12.31 2.71
N GLY A 57 -21.40 12.27 2.06
CA GLY A 57 -21.25 12.83 0.71
C GLY A 57 -22.09 12.08 -0.31
N ASP A 58 -22.54 12.79 -1.36
CA ASP A 58 -23.27 12.18 -2.49
C ASP A 58 -22.26 11.64 -3.52
N PRO A 59 -22.16 10.30 -3.69
CA PRO A 59 -21.26 9.72 -4.67
C PRO A 59 -21.57 10.09 -6.13
N THR A 60 -22.82 10.43 -6.45
CA THR A 60 -23.22 10.82 -7.81
C THR A 60 -22.66 12.19 -8.15
N ALA A 61 -22.83 13.16 -7.25
CA ALA A 61 -22.21 14.48 -7.37
C ALA A 61 -20.67 14.36 -7.31
N GLY A 62 -20.15 13.45 -6.48
CA GLY A 62 -18.72 13.21 -6.34
C GLY A 62 -18.05 12.72 -7.62
N LYS A 63 -18.73 11.93 -8.45
CA LYS A 63 -18.23 11.54 -9.78
C LYS A 63 -17.95 12.76 -10.66
N GLN A 64 -18.86 13.70 -10.69
CA GLN A 64 -18.68 14.94 -11.45
C GLN A 64 -17.49 15.75 -10.93
N VAL A 65 -17.34 15.85 -9.60
CA VAL A 65 -16.18 16.51 -8.99
C VAL A 65 -14.87 15.79 -9.37
N PHE A 66 -14.83 14.45 -9.35
CA PHE A 66 -13.66 13.67 -9.74
C PHE A 66 -13.24 13.94 -11.19
N GLU A 67 -14.21 14.10 -12.08
CA GLU A 67 -13.97 14.37 -13.50
C GLU A 67 -13.52 15.83 -13.76
N THR A 68 -14.11 16.79 -13.05
CA THR A 68 -13.90 18.21 -13.31
C THR A 68 -12.75 18.83 -12.52
N ALA A 69 -12.46 18.30 -11.31
CA ALA A 69 -11.38 18.80 -10.46
C ALA A 69 -9.99 18.24 -10.83
N GLY A 70 -9.88 17.47 -11.92
CA GLY A 70 -8.60 16.96 -12.44
C GLY A 70 -8.10 15.68 -11.80
N CYS A 71 -8.88 15.02 -10.93
CA CYS A 71 -8.46 13.78 -10.24
C CYS A 71 -8.09 12.66 -11.23
N LYS A 72 -8.86 12.54 -12.32
CA LYS A 72 -8.67 11.52 -13.34
C LYS A 72 -7.37 11.64 -14.14
N SER A 73 -6.74 12.80 -14.15
CA SER A 73 -5.47 12.99 -14.87
C SER A 73 -4.29 12.29 -14.14
N CYS A 74 -4.41 12.10 -12.85
CA CYS A 74 -3.36 11.49 -12.02
C CYS A 74 -3.71 10.08 -11.53
N HIS A 75 -4.98 9.79 -11.29
CA HIS A 75 -5.42 8.51 -10.72
C HIS A 75 -6.04 7.58 -11.77
N THR A 76 -5.80 6.28 -11.59
CA THR A 76 -6.58 5.23 -12.27
C THR A 76 -7.81 4.92 -11.42
N LEU A 77 -9.00 4.96 -12.05
CA LEU A 77 -10.28 4.54 -11.47
C LEU A 77 -11.21 4.08 -12.58
N LYS A 78 -11.53 2.79 -12.62
CA LYS A 78 -12.30 2.15 -13.70
C LYS A 78 -13.69 2.76 -13.86
N ASP A 79 -14.39 3.00 -12.75
CA ASP A 79 -15.75 3.58 -12.77
C ASP A 79 -15.80 4.97 -13.45
N ALA A 80 -14.75 5.77 -13.32
CA ALA A 80 -14.60 7.06 -13.95
C ALA A 80 -13.96 7.00 -15.37
N GLY A 81 -13.60 5.83 -15.86
CA GLY A 81 -12.79 5.70 -17.07
C GLY A 81 -11.43 6.39 -16.96
N ALA A 82 -10.92 6.59 -15.76
CA ALA A 82 -9.68 7.30 -15.50
C ALA A 82 -8.48 6.35 -15.58
N THR A 83 -7.43 6.78 -16.30
CA THR A 83 -6.22 5.99 -16.59
C THR A 83 -4.93 6.66 -16.14
N GLY A 84 -5.01 7.70 -15.31
CA GLY A 84 -3.84 8.42 -14.80
C GLY A 84 -2.93 7.51 -13.97
N THR A 85 -1.61 7.68 -14.13
CA THR A 85 -0.59 6.83 -13.49
C THR A 85 0.37 7.59 -12.57
N VAL A 86 0.17 8.88 -12.39
CA VAL A 86 0.97 9.73 -11.49
C VAL A 86 0.66 9.43 -10.02
N GLY A 87 -0.63 9.26 -9.73
CA GLY A 87 -1.13 8.84 -8.41
C GLY A 87 -1.39 7.34 -8.34
N PRO A 88 -1.74 6.84 -7.15
CA PRO A 88 -2.09 5.43 -6.97
C PRO A 88 -3.31 5.02 -7.80
N ASN A 89 -3.31 3.75 -8.22
CA ASN A 89 -4.49 3.11 -8.78
C ASN A 89 -5.51 2.86 -7.67
N LEU A 90 -6.62 3.60 -7.70
CA LEU A 90 -7.64 3.57 -6.64
C LEU A 90 -8.39 2.24 -6.59
N ASP A 91 -8.59 1.57 -7.74
CA ASP A 91 -9.22 0.24 -7.78
C ASP A 91 -8.39 -0.82 -7.03
N GLN A 92 -7.07 -0.65 -7.00
CA GLN A 92 -6.17 -1.56 -6.27
C GLN A 92 -6.05 -1.21 -4.80
N VAL A 93 -5.90 0.09 -4.49
CA VAL A 93 -5.69 0.57 -3.11
C VAL A 93 -6.95 0.47 -2.28
N LYS A 94 -8.13 0.69 -2.88
CA LYS A 94 -9.46 0.66 -2.21
C LYS A 94 -9.46 1.44 -0.88
N PRO A 95 -9.16 2.73 -0.91
CA PRO A 95 -8.93 3.49 0.30
C PRO A 95 -10.24 3.69 1.09
N PRO A 96 -10.21 3.60 2.44
CA PRO A 96 -11.36 3.95 3.27
C PRO A 96 -11.57 5.47 3.32
N LEU A 97 -12.78 5.89 3.71
CA LEU A 97 -13.14 7.32 3.80
C LEU A 97 -12.20 8.10 4.72
N SER A 98 -11.77 7.50 5.83
CA SER A 98 -10.81 8.06 6.79
C SER A 98 -9.44 8.36 6.19
N ARG A 99 -9.10 7.77 5.05
CA ARG A 99 -7.88 8.06 4.30
C ARG A 99 -8.13 9.03 3.14
N VAL A 100 -9.25 8.89 2.45
CA VAL A 100 -9.56 9.74 1.28
C VAL A 100 -9.76 11.18 1.69
N VAL A 101 -10.58 11.45 2.72
CA VAL A 101 -10.89 12.82 3.15
C VAL A 101 -9.64 13.63 3.50
N PRO A 102 -8.75 13.20 4.42
CA PRO A 102 -7.55 13.96 4.72
C PRO A 102 -6.61 14.09 3.54
N GLN A 103 -6.55 13.08 2.65
CA GLN A 103 -5.72 13.13 1.45
C GLN A 103 -6.22 14.17 0.46
N VAL A 104 -7.53 14.28 0.24
CA VAL A 104 -8.12 15.31 -0.64
C VAL A 104 -7.95 16.70 -0.02
N LEU A 105 -8.13 16.82 1.30
CA LEU A 105 -7.98 18.11 1.99
C LEU A 105 -6.56 18.65 1.91
N ASN A 106 -5.57 17.82 2.24
CA ASN A 106 -4.21 18.25 2.51
C ASN A 106 -3.23 17.96 1.35
N GLY A 107 -3.65 17.13 0.39
CA GLY A 107 -2.76 16.69 -0.67
C GLY A 107 -1.67 15.73 -0.19
N GLY A 108 -0.62 15.64 -0.96
CA GLY A 108 0.57 14.82 -0.69
C GLY A 108 1.74 15.27 -1.56
N THR A 109 2.77 14.43 -1.68
CA THR A 109 4.00 14.79 -2.40
C THR A 109 3.75 15.30 -3.83
N THR A 110 2.84 14.68 -4.56
CA THR A 110 2.48 15.05 -5.95
C THR A 110 1.02 15.46 -6.10
N MET A 111 0.18 15.15 -5.12
CA MET A 111 -1.23 15.49 -5.12
C MET A 111 -1.44 16.89 -4.52
N PRO A 112 -2.04 17.85 -5.25
CA PRO A 112 -2.31 19.16 -4.68
C PRO A 112 -3.37 19.08 -3.57
N PRO A 113 -3.33 20.01 -2.59
CA PRO A 113 -4.40 20.16 -1.60
C PRO A 113 -5.63 20.80 -2.27
N PHE A 114 -6.81 20.27 -1.94
CA PHE A 114 -8.08 20.81 -2.44
C PHE A 114 -8.84 21.64 -1.38
N LYS A 115 -8.29 21.74 -0.18
CA LYS A 115 -8.81 22.66 0.86
C LYS A 115 -8.74 24.08 0.33
N GLY A 116 -9.90 24.77 0.28
CA GLY A 116 -10.00 26.13 -0.25
C GLY A 116 -10.23 26.21 -1.78
N THR A 117 -10.00 25.15 -2.53
CA THR A 117 -10.32 25.05 -3.96
C THR A 117 -11.70 24.40 -4.16
N LEU A 118 -11.97 23.33 -3.41
CA LEU A 118 -13.28 22.68 -3.37
C LEU A 118 -14.01 23.04 -2.07
N SER A 119 -15.32 23.15 -2.15
CA SER A 119 -16.16 23.32 -0.95
C SER A 119 -16.12 22.05 -0.08
N THR A 120 -16.48 22.18 1.20
CA THR A 120 -16.60 21.05 2.13
C THR A 120 -17.52 19.95 1.56
N LYS A 121 -18.64 20.37 0.93
CA LYS A 121 -19.56 19.42 0.29
C LYS A 121 -18.92 18.70 -0.88
N GLN A 122 -18.22 19.38 -1.77
CA GLN A 122 -17.54 18.73 -2.90
C GLN A 122 -16.45 17.75 -2.45
N ILE A 123 -15.72 18.07 -1.37
CA ILE A 123 -14.74 17.17 -0.79
C ILE A 123 -15.42 15.93 -0.20
N ALA A 124 -16.54 16.11 0.51
CA ALA A 124 -17.34 14.98 1.01
C ALA A 124 -17.84 14.10 -0.15
N ASP A 125 -18.41 14.72 -1.19
CA ASP A 125 -18.99 14.04 -2.34
C ASP A 125 -17.94 13.22 -3.10
N VAL A 126 -16.81 13.83 -3.46
CA VAL A 126 -15.73 13.12 -4.18
C VAL A 126 -15.11 12.02 -3.35
N SER A 127 -14.99 12.22 -2.03
CA SER A 127 -14.47 11.18 -1.13
C SER A 127 -15.42 9.99 -1.05
N ALA A 128 -16.72 10.25 -0.92
CA ALA A 128 -17.76 9.22 -0.93
C ALA A 128 -17.80 8.48 -2.28
N TYR A 129 -17.63 9.20 -3.39
CA TYR A 129 -17.54 8.59 -4.72
C TYR A 129 -16.37 7.62 -4.84
N VAL A 130 -15.16 8.04 -4.49
CA VAL A 130 -13.97 7.19 -4.57
C VAL A 130 -14.15 5.92 -3.75
N VAL A 131 -14.63 6.04 -2.52
CA VAL A 131 -14.86 4.88 -1.63
C VAL A 131 -15.90 3.93 -2.22
N LYS A 132 -17.04 4.45 -2.70
CA LYS A 132 -18.09 3.64 -3.32
C LYS A 132 -17.63 2.96 -4.60
N ALA A 133 -16.97 3.68 -5.49
CA ALA A 133 -16.47 3.18 -6.77
C ALA A 133 -15.45 2.06 -6.60
N THR A 134 -14.72 2.04 -5.49
CA THR A 134 -13.75 1.01 -5.15
C THR A 134 -14.32 -0.12 -4.27
N GLY A 135 -15.63 -0.11 -4.01
CA GLY A 135 -16.34 -1.16 -3.29
C GLY A 135 -16.38 -1.00 -1.77
N GLY A 136 -16.04 0.18 -1.24
CA GLY A 136 -16.11 0.50 0.18
C GLY A 136 -17.46 1.10 0.62
N ASN A 137 -17.58 1.33 1.94
CA ASN A 137 -18.72 2.04 2.52
C ASN A 137 -18.46 3.55 2.52
N PRO A 138 -19.19 4.36 1.74
CA PRO A 138 -18.98 5.80 1.66
C PRO A 138 -19.39 6.57 2.94
N ASN A 139 -20.05 5.93 3.87
CA ASN A 139 -20.50 6.51 5.13
C ASN A 139 -19.58 6.14 6.33
N GLY A 140 -18.44 5.47 6.07
CA GLY A 140 -17.46 5.08 7.09
C GLY A 140 -17.52 3.64 7.50
#